data_4688d4121b4945c33e613e17508e1667
#
_entry.id   4688d4121b4945c33e613e17508e1667
#
_cell.length_a   1.000
_cell.length_b   1.000
_cell.length_c   1.000
_cell.angle_alpha   90.00
_cell.angle_beta   90.00
_cell.angle_gamma   90.00
#
_symmetry.space_group_name_H-M   'P 1'
#
loop_
_entity.id
_entity.type
_entity.pdbx_description
1 polymer ?
#
loop_
_entity_poly.entity_id
_entity_poly.type
_entity_poly.pdbx_seq_one_letter_code
_entity_poly.pdbx_strand_id
1 'polypeptide(L)'
;SALDLYVNGSLNVFNHRTNVNVNNRIVCYDIKELGKQLKKLGMLIVQDQVWNRVTINRAEHKATRYYVDEFHLLLKEEQTAAYSVEIWKRFRKWGGIPTGITQNVKDLLSSREIENIFENSDFIYMLNQAGGDRQILAKQLNISPHQLSYVTQSGEGEGLLFYGNVIIPFVDRFPKDLKLYSYMTTKPEEIQKDE
;
A
#
# COMPACT_ATOMS: atom_id res chain seq x y z
N SER A 1 18.18 29.72 -5.25
CA SER A 1 18.07 28.37 -5.82
C SER A 1 16.74 27.76 -5.37
N ALA A 2 16.08 26.99 -6.23
CA ALA A 2 14.83 26.29 -5.86
C ALA A 2 15.04 25.33 -4.69
N LEU A 3 16.27 24.84 -4.49
CA LEU A 3 16.65 23.97 -3.38
C LEU A 3 16.93 24.70 -2.06
N ASP A 4 17.08 26.01 -2.08
CA ASP A 4 17.46 26.78 -0.88
C ASP A 4 16.42 26.68 0.23
N LEU A 5 15.13 26.59 -0.14
CA LEU A 5 14.04 26.39 0.78
C LEU A 5 14.16 25.07 1.58
N TYR A 6 14.70 24.03 0.96
CA TYR A 6 14.90 22.71 1.57
C TYR A 6 16.25 22.57 2.28
N VAL A 7 17.23 23.40 1.97
CA VAL A 7 18.56 23.35 2.58
C VAL A 7 18.65 24.32 3.78
N ASN A 8 18.26 25.56 3.59
CA ASN A 8 18.42 26.64 4.58
C ASN A 8 17.09 27.24 5.03
N GLY A 9 15.98 26.92 4.37
CA GLY A 9 14.66 27.51 4.64
C GLY A 9 13.80 26.67 5.57
N SER A 10 12.51 27.01 5.61
CA SER A 10 11.51 26.40 6.50
C SER A 10 11.19 24.92 6.20
N LEU A 11 11.63 24.41 5.06
CA LEU A 11 11.41 23.00 4.65
C LEU A 11 12.68 22.15 4.79
N ASN A 12 13.65 22.53 5.63
CA ASN A 12 14.94 21.84 5.78
C ASN A 12 14.88 20.54 6.60
N VAL A 13 13.70 20.00 6.86
CA VAL A 13 13.46 18.82 7.72
C VAL A 13 14.30 17.61 7.32
N PHE A 14 14.57 17.44 6.04
CA PHE A 14 15.37 16.32 5.53
C PHE A 14 16.87 16.65 5.34
N ASN A 15 17.29 17.88 5.64
CA ASN A 15 18.69 18.31 5.52
C ASN A 15 19.49 18.11 6.82
N HIS A 16 19.34 16.95 7.44
CA HIS A 16 20.04 16.58 8.68
C HIS A 16 20.70 15.23 8.54
N ARG A 17 21.62 14.91 9.42
CA ARG A 17 22.19 13.55 9.51
C ARG A 17 21.05 12.57 9.85
N THR A 18 21.07 11.42 9.20
CA THR A 18 20.13 10.33 9.48
C THR A 18 20.16 9.97 10.96
N ASN A 19 19.03 10.11 11.63
CA ASN A 19 18.85 9.85 13.07
C ASN A 19 17.96 8.61 13.33
N VAL A 20 17.64 7.85 12.31
CA VAL A 20 16.80 6.65 12.38
C VAL A 20 17.62 5.41 12.05
N ASN A 21 17.34 4.31 12.78
CA ASN A 21 17.95 3.02 12.47
C ASN A 21 17.06 2.26 11.47
N VAL A 22 17.43 2.26 10.22
CA VAL A 22 16.74 1.56 9.14
C VAL A 22 17.20 0.11 8.95
N ASN A 23 18.11 -0.41 9.80
CA ASN A 23 18.67 -1.76 9.68
C ASN A 23 17.81 -2.84 10.35
N ASN A 24 16.74 -2.46 11.03
CA ASN A 24 15.81 -3.40 11.64
C ASN A 24 15.11 -4.29 10.59
N ARG A 25 14.74 -5.51 11.02
CA ARG A 25 13.99 -6.45 10.17
C ARG A 25 12.65 -5.91 9.73
N ILE A 26 11.98 -5.15 10.61
CA ILE A 26 10.71 -4.46 10.33
C ILE A 26 10.96 -2.97 10.53
N VAL A 27 10.64 -2.17 9.53
CA VAL A 27 10.75 -0.71 9.56
C VAL A 27 9.42 -0.13 9.12
N CYS A 28 8.87 0.78 9.90
CA CYS A 28 7.66 1.54 9.56
C CYS A 28 8.05 3.01 9.35
N TYR A 29 7.63 3.57 8.23
CA TYR A 29 7.78 4.98 7.92
C TYR A 29 6.42 5.66 8.11
N ASP A 30 6.26 6.42 9.18
CA ASP A 30 5.09 7.28 9.37
C ASP A 30 5.35 8.64 8.71
N ILE A 31 4.58 8.95 7.68
CA ILE A 31 4.63 10.22 6.95
C ILE A 31 3.39 11.08 7.16
N LYS A 32 2.54 10.72 8.13
CA LYS A 32 1.27 11.40 8.40
C LYS A 32 1.47 12.85 8.79
N GLU A 33 2.45 13.11 9.65
CA GLU A 33 2.77 14.45 10.18
C GLU A 33 3.50 15.36 9.19
N LEU A 34 3.93 14.81 8.04
CA LEU A 34 4.50 15.63 6.98
C LEU A 34 3.40 16.47 6.33
N GLY A 35 3.48 17.79 6.48
CA GLY A 35 2.56 18.71 5.82
C GLY A 35 2.54 18.51 4.30
N LYS A 36 1.50 19.03 3.62
CA LYS A 36 1.28 18.81 2.17
C LYS A 36 2.51 19.08 1.30
N GLN A 37 3.34 20.07 1.67
CA GLN A 37 4.54 20.46 0.92
C GLN A 37 5.66 19.41 0.99
N LEU A 38 5.81 18.73 2.14
CA LEU A 38 6.88 17.75 2.37
C LEU A 38 6.44 16.32 2.09
N LYS A 39 5.14 16.05 2.04
CA LYS A 39 4.61 14.69 1.87
C LYS A 39 5.12 14.00 0.60
N LYS A 40 5.14 14.72 -0.53
CA LYS A 40 5.66 14.20 -1.80
C LYS A 40 7.14 13.85 -1.70
N LEU A 41 7.95 14.74 -1.13
CA LEU A 41 9.37 14.49 -0.93
C LEU A 41 9.60 13.32 0.03
N GLY A 42 8.85 13.26 1.13
CA GLY A 42 8.91 12.14 2.08
C GLY A 42 8.58 10.79 1.41
N MET A 43 7.54 10.75 0.58
CA MET A 43 7.20 9.55 -0.20
C MET A 43 8.34 9.10 -1.11
N LEU A 44 8.99 10.04 -1.83
CA LEU A 44 10.12 9.72 -2.71
C LEU A 44 11.32 9.21 -1.90
N ILE A 45 11.62 9.82 -0.75
CA ILE A 45 12.71 9.37 0.14
C ILE A 45 12.43 7.96 0.65
N VAL A 46 11.20 7.66 1.08
CA VAL A 46 10.83 6.31 1.53
C VAL A 46 10.99 5.29 0.40
N GLN A 47 10.53 5.62 -0.81
CA GLN A 47 10.67 4.73 -1.97
C GLN A 47 12.14 4.46 -2.31
N ASP A 48 13.02 5.46 -2.23
CA ASP A 48 14.46 5.30 -2.42
C ASP A 48 15.08 4.39 -1.34
N GLN A 49 14.72 4.58 -0.07
CA GLN A 49 15.16 3.73 1.04
C GLN A 49 14.70 2.27 0.86
N VAL A 50 13.48 2.06 0.40
CA VAL A 50 12.95 0.72 0.10
C VAL A 50 13.74 0.08 -1.04
N TRP A 51 14.05 0.82 -2.10
CA TRP A 51 14.83 0.33 -3.22
C TRP A 51 16.25 -0.06 -2.80
N ASN A 52 16.90 0.77 -1.99
CA ASN A 52 18.21 0.47 -1.41
C ASN A 52 18.15 -0.83 -0.58
N ARG A 53 17.12 -1.01 0.24
CA ARG A 53 16.93 -2.22 1.04
C ARG A 53 16.75 -3.47 0.17
N VAL A 54 15.92 -3.38 -0.87
CA VAL A 54 15.74 -4.49 -1.83
C VAL A 54 17.07 -4.87 -2.47
N THR A 55 17.87 -3.89 -2.85
CA THR A 55 19.19 -4.10 -3.47
C THR A 55 20.16 -4.82 -2.52
N ILE A 56 20.23 -4.37 -1.27
CA ILE A 56 21.08 -4.99 -0.24
C ILE A 56 20.61 -6.42 0.04
N ASN A 57 19.31 -6.61 0.28
CA ASN A 57 18.74 -7.91 0.62
C ASN A 57 18.90 -8.92 -0.53
N ARG A 58 18.80 -8.46 -1.77
CA ARG A 58 19.06 -9.31 -2.95
C ARG A 58 20.46 -9.90 -2.94
N ALA A 59 21.48 -9.09 -2.62
CA ALA A 59 22.86 -9.57 -2.51
C ALA A 59 23.04 -10.64 -1.43
N GLU A 60 22.17 -10.61 -0.42
CA GLU A 60 22.14 -11.59 0.69
C GLU A 60 21.12 -12.72 0.47
N HIS A 61 20.51 -12.83 -0.71
CA HIS A 61 19.44 -13.79 -1.04
C HIS A 61 18.21 -13.72 -0.11
N LYS A 62 17.89 -12.51 0.37
CA LYS A 62 16.74 -12.23 1.25
C LYS A 62 15.63 -11.54 0.46
N ALA A 63 14.38 -11.95 0.67
CA ALA A 63 13.22 -11.26 0.14
C ALA A 63 12.92 -9.98 0.95
N THR A 64 12.39 -8.96 0.27
CA THR A 64 11.91 -7.72 0.90
C THR A 64 10.43 -7.55 0.64
N ARG A 65 9.64 -7.40 1.69
CA ARG A 65 8.20 -7.06 1.61
C ARG A 65 8.03 -5.56 1.81
N TYR A 66 7.31 -4.93 0.92
CA TYR A 66 7.02 -3.50 0.98
C TYR A 66 5.51 -3.29 0.97
N TYR A 67 4.96 -2.86 2.11
CA TYR A 67 3.55 -2.56 2.28
C TYR A 67 3.33 -1.06 2.23
N VAL A 68 2.36 -0.62 1.45
CA VAL A 68 1.98 0.79 1.32
C VAL A 68 0.52 0.93 1.65
N ASP A 69 0.24 1.52 2.80
CA ASP A 69 -1.12 1.90 3.17
C ASP A 69 -1.54 3.18 2.43
N GLU A 70 -2.85 3.34 2.20
CA GLU A 70 -3.41 4.44 1.39
C GLU A 70 -2.70 4.62 0.03
N PHE A 71 -2.42 3.49 -0.63
CA PHE A 71 -1.62 3.41 -1.85
C PHE A 71 -2.08 4.37 -2.95
N HIS A 72 -3.39 4.67 -3.04
CA HIS A 72 -3.93 5.63 -4.00
C HIS A 72 -3.27 7.02 -3.90
N LEU A 73 -2.70 7.39 -2.75
CA LEU A 73 -1.99 8.67 -2.58
C LEU A 73 -0.70 8.75 -3.40
N LEU A 74 -0.02 7.63 -3.61
CA LEU A 74 1.17 7.57 -4.48
C LEU A 74 0.82 7.75 -5.96
N LEU A 75 -0.40 7.43 -6.35
CA LEU A 75 -0.85 7.50 -7.73
C LEU A 75 -1.43 8.87 -8.12
N LYS A 76 -1.62 9.80 -7.16
CA LYS A 76 -2.13 11.15 -7.42
C LYS A 76 -1.13 12.04 -8.15
N GLU A 77 0.16 11.82 -7.94
CA GLU A 77 1.23 12.61 -8.51
C GLU A 77 1.97 11.80 -9.57
N GLU A 78 2.19 12.38 -10.73
CA GLU A 78 2.80 11.70 -11.88
C GLU A 78 4.15 11.03 -11.55
N GLN A 79 5.02 11.72 -10.81
CA GLN A 79 6.34 11.19 -10.46
C GLN A 79 6.26 9.98 -9.52
N THR A 80 5.43 10.05 -8.47
CA THR A 80 5.27 8.93 -7.53
C THR A 80 4.52 7.78 -8.17
N ALA A 81 3.58 8.04 -9.06
CA ALA A 81 2.86 7.03 -9.82
C ALA A 81 3.80 6.26 -10.76
N ALA A 82 4.60 6.98 -11.57
CA ALA A 82 5.59 6.38 -12.46
C ALA A 82 6.60 5.51 -11.70
N TYR A 83 7.09 5.99 -10.55
CA TYR A 83 8.00 5.24 -9.70
C TYR A 83 7.33 3.99 -9.10
N SER A 84 6.07 4.08 -8.71
CA SER A 84 5.31 2.93 -8.20
C SER A 84 5.15 1.85 -9.26
N VAL A 85 4.84 2.22 -10.51
CA VAL A 85 4.78 1.27 -11.63
C VAL A 85 6.14 0.59 -11.85
N GLU A 86 7.23 1.35 -11.77
CA GLU A 86 8.57 0.78 -11.91
C GLU A 86 8.87 -0.24 -10.81
N ILE A 87 8.49 0.06 -9.56
CA ILE A 87 8.57 -0.88 -8.44
C ILE A 87 7.81 -2.16 -8.75
N TRP A 88 6.53 -2.09 -9.14
CA TRP A 88 5.72 -3.28 -9.45
C TRP A 88 6.31 -4.13 -10.57
N LYS A 89 6.82 -3.50 -11.63
CA LYS A 89 7.46 -4.22 -12.76
C LYS A 89 8.79 -4.87 -12.40
N ARG A 90 9.59 -4.25 -11.55
CA ARG A 90 10.99 -4.64 -11.33
C ARG A 90 11.23 -5.44 -10.05
N PHE A 91 10.48 -5.19 -8.98
CA PHE A 91 10.72 -5.82 -7.67
C PHE A 91 10.76 -7.34 -7.73
N ARG A 92 9.90 -7.97 -8.52
CA ARG A 92 9.89 -9.42 -8.69
C ARG A 92 11.29 -9.97 -9.04
N LYS A 93 12.01 -9.32 -9.96
CA LYS A 93 13.36 -9.75 -10.38
C LYS A 93 14.42 -9.50 -9.29
N TRP A 94 14.08 -8.71 -8.29
CA TRP A 94 14.99 -8.29 -7.22
C TRP A 94 14.64 -8.92 -5.86
N GLY A 95 13.70 -9.85 -5.83
CA GLY A 95 13.23 -10.46 -4.58
C GLY A 95 12.38 -9.53 -3.71
N GLY A 96 11.83 -8.45 -4.31
CA GLY A 96 10.90 -7.55 -3.67
C GLY A 96 9.45 -7.98 -3.91
N ILE A 97 8.61 -7.79 -2.91
CA ILE A 97 7.17 -8.09 -2.94
C ILE A 97 6.43 -6.81 -2.53
N PRO A 98 5.99 -5.98 -3.49
CA PRO A 98 5.22 -4.78 -3.19
C PRO A 98 3.76 -5.16 -2.92
N THR A 99 3.13 -4.49 -1.97
CA THR A 99 1.71 -4.64 -1.62
C THR A 99 1.10 -3.26 -1.40
N GLY A 100 0.18 -2.86 -2.27
CA GLY A 100 -0.61 -1.64 -2.12
C GLY A 100 -1.92 -1.93 -1.41
N ILE A 101 -2.24 -1.16 -0.39
CA ILE A 101 -3.49 -1.25 0.38
C ILE A 101 -4.25 0.06 0.20
N THR A 102 -5.53 -0.02 -0.10
CA THR A 102 -6.37 1.17 -0.23
C THR A 102 -7.83 0.89 0.08
N GLN A 103 -8.49 1.86 0.67
CA GLN A 103 -9.95 1.89 0.83
C GLN A 103 -10.60 2.75 -0.27
N ASN A 104 -9.83 3.64 -0.91
CA ASN A 104 -10.34 4.56 -1.92
C ASN A 104 -10.11 4.03 -3.33
N VAL A 105 -10.98 3.13 -3.74
CA VAL A 105 -10.90 2.48 -5.05
C VAL A 105 -11.14 3.46 -6.18
N LYS A 106 -12.02 4.44 -6.00
CA LYS A 106 -12.32 5.45 -7.03
C LYS A 106 -11.09 6.28 -7.37
N ASP A 107 -10.37 6.76 -6.36
CA ASP A 107 -9.12 7.51 -6.58
C ASP A 107 -8.05 6.63 -7.20
N LEU A 108 -7.96 5.35 -6.78
CA LEU A 108 -7.06 4.38 -7.36
C LEU A 108 -7.31 4.21 -8.86
N LEU A 109 -8.55 3.96 -9.24
CA LEU A 109 -8.96 3.70 -10.64
C LEU A 109 -8.94 4.96 -11.52
N SER A 110 -8.82 6.15 -10.94
CA SER A 110 -8.64 7.39 -11.70
C SER A 110 -7.23 7.58 -12.24
N SER A 111 -6.26 6.84 -11.72
CA SER A 111 -4.87 6.88 -12.19
C SER A 111 -4.71 6.10 -13.49
N ARG A 112 -4.00 6.69 -14.46
CA ARG A 112 -3.62 6.01 -15.71
C ARG A 112 -2.67 4.83 -15.49
N GLU A 113 -1.95 4.86 -14.37
CA GLU A 113 -0.94 3.85 -14.04
C GLU A 113 -1.52 2.59 -13.40
N ILE A 114 -2.81 2.61 -13.02
CA ILE A 114 -3.43 1.48 -12.28
C ILE A 114 -3.48 0.20 -13.09
N GLU A 115 -3.70 0.29 -14.41
CA GLU A 115 -3.74 -0.88 -15.29
C GLU A 115 -2.39 -1.60 -15.26
N ASN A 116 -1.29 -0.85 -15.36
CA ASN A 116 0.07 -1.40 -15.25
C ASN A 116 0.30 -2.12 -13.91
N ILE A 117 -0.25 -1.59 -12.82
CA ILE A 117 -0.10 -2.16 -11.48
C ILE A 117 -0.90 -3.46 -11.38
N PHE A 118 -2.14 -3.49 -11.86
CA PHE A 118 -2.96 -4.71 -11.88
C PHE A 118 -2.34 -5.82 -12.74
N GLU A 119 -1.86 -5.50 -13.93
CA GLU A 119 -1.20 -6.45 -14.83
C GLU A 119 0.08 -7.06 -14.24
N ASN A 120 0.76 -6.32 -13.35
CA ASN A 120 1.98 -6.76 -12.69
C ASN A 120 1.73 -7.24 -11.24
N SER A 121 0.47 -7.41 -10.83
CA SER A 121 0.09 -7.94 -9.53
C SER A 121 -0.31 -9.41 -9.65
N ASP A 122 0.43 -10.29 -8.98
CA ASP A 122 0.11 -11.72 -8.95
C ASP A 122 -1.16 -12.01 -8.11
N PHE A 123 -1.43 -11.18 -7.11
CA PHE A 123 -2.59 -11.30 -6.21
C PHE A 123 -3.34 -9.98 -6.11
N ILE A 124 -4.68 -10.04 -6.18
CA ILE A 124 -5.55 -8.93 -5.81
C ILE A 124 -6.52 -9.45 -4.74
N TYR A 125 -6.48 -8.85 -3.56
CA TYR A 125 -7.31 -9.21 -2.42
C TYR A 125 -8.41 -8.16 -2.27
N MET A 126 -9.64 -8.54 -2.58
CA MET A 126 -10.77 -7.64 -2.58
C MET A 126 -11.72 -7.98 -1.44
N LEU A 127 -11.79 -7.09 -0.47
CA LEU A 127 -12.74 -7.15 0.64
C LEU A 127 -14.06 -6.47 0.27
N ASN A 128 -14.97 -6.30 1.22
CA ASN A 128 -16.26 -5.67 1.01
C ASN A 128 -16.11 -4.26 0.39
N GLN A 129 -16.89 -3.99 -0.64
CA GLN A 129 -16.82 -2.76 -1.41
C GLN A 129 -18.08 -1.91 -1.27
N ALA A 130 -17.91 -0.59 -1.20
CA ALA A 130 -19.01 0.36 -1.23
C ALA A 130 -19.78 0.34 -2.56
N GLY A 131 -21.06 0.69 -2.53
CA GLY A 131 -21.99 0.52 -3.67
C GLY A 131 -21.55 1.19 -4.97
N GLY A 132 -20.94 2.38 -4.90
CA GLY A 132 -20.55 3.16 -6.08
C GLY A 132 -19.36 2.62 -6.86
N ASP A 133 -18.46 1.88 -6.19
CA ASP A 133 -17.20 1.43 -6.77
C ASP A 133 -17.30 0.06 -7.45
N ARG A 134 -18.34 -0.70 -7.10
CA ARG A 134 -18.54 -2.10 -7.51
C ARG A 134 -18.58 -2.32 -9.02
N GLN A 135 -19.32 -1.47 -9.72
CA GLN A 135 -19.49 -1.61 -11.18
C GLN A 135 -18.19 -1.27 -11.93
N ILE A 136 -17.47 -0.26 -11.43
CA ILE A 136 -16.18 0.14 -12.00
C ILE A 136 -15.16 -0.98 -11.81
N LEU A 137 -15.07 -1.53 -10.59
CA LEU A 137 -14.22 -2.67 -10.29
C LEU A 137 -14.59 -3.91 -11.09
N ALA A 138 -15.89 -4.23 -11.20
CA ALA A 138 -16.35 -5.38 -11.97
C ALA A 138 -15.92 -5.30 -13.43
N LYS A 139 -15.99 -4.11 -14.03
CA LYS A 139 -15.53 -3.87 -15.40
C LYS A 139 -14.01 -3.96 -15.52
N GLN A 140 -13.27 -3.33 -14.60
CA GLN A 140 -11.80 -3.27 -14.63
C GLN A 140 -11.18 -4.66 -14.43
N LEU A 141 -11.75 -5.47 -13.54
CA LEU A 141 -11.24 -6.80 -13.19
C LEU A 141 -11.96 -7.93 -13.93
N ASN A 142 -12.90 -7.59 -14.82
CA ASN A 142 -13.67 -8.54 -15.62
C ASN A 142 -14.38 -9.63 -14.77
N ILE A 143 -14.98 -9.20 -13.65
CA ILE A 143 -15.73 -10.10 -12.76
C ILE A 143 -17.21 -10.15 -13.11
N SER A 144 -17.78 -11.35 -13.05
CA SER A 144 -19.22 -11.56 -13.31
C SER A 144 -20.10 -10.98 -12.19
N PRO A 145 -21.39 -10.68 -12.45
CA PRO A 145 -22.33 -10.26 -11.41
C PRO A 145 -22.44 -11.21 -10.22
N HIS A 146 -22.31 -12.52 -10.47
CA HIS A 146 -22.31 -13.53 -9.40
C HIS A 146 -21.07 -13.41 -8.52
N GLN A 147 -19.89 -13.28 -9.09
CA GLN A 147 -18.64 -13.07 -8.34
C GLN A 147 -18.69 -11.74 -7.57
N LEU A 148 -19.26 -10.70 -8.16
CA LEU A 148 -19.41 -9.39 -7.53
C LEU A 148 -20.24 -9.49 -6.21
N SER A 149 -21.19 -10.43 -6.10
CA SER A 149 -21.97 -10.62 -4.88
C SER A 149 -21.12 -10.95 -3.65
N TYR A 150 -19.99 -11.63 -3.83
CA TYR A 150 -19.04 -11.96 -2.75
C TYR A 150 -18.31 -10.77 -2.14
N VAL A 151 -18.31 -9.60 -2.79
CA VAL A 151 -17.73 -8.36 -2.26
C VAL A 151 -18.75 -7.27 -2.01
N THR A 152 -20.03 -7.57 -2.22
CA THR A 152 -21.13 -6.62 -2.01
C THR A 152 -21.98 -6.94 -0.78
N GLN A 153 -21.98 -8.20 -0.37
CA GLN A 153 -22.78 -8.73 0.75
C GLN A 153 -21.88 -9.45 1.76
N SER A 154 -20.57 -9.32 1.62
CA SER A 154 -19.59 -9.96 2.47
C SER A 154 -19.51 -9.31 3.85
N GLY A 155 -19.27 -10.12 4.86
CA GLY A 155 -18.92 -9.69 6.20
C GLY A 155 -17.44 -9.32 6.35
N GLU A 156 -17.02 -9.07 7.59
CA GLU A 156 -15.60 -8.86 7.92
C GLU A 156 -14.78 -10.11 7.58
N GLY A 157 -13.66 -9.93 6.93
CA GLY A 157 -12.76 -11.02 6.55
C GLY A 157 -13.27 -11.89 5.40
N GLU A 158 -14.25 -11.44 4.64
CA GLU A 158 -14.79 -12.15 3.48
C GLU A 158 -14.58 -11.34 2.20
N GLY A 159 -14.37 -12.03 1.08
CA GLY A 159 -14.17 -11.35 -0.19
C GLY A 159 -13.77 -12.27 -1.34
N LEU A 160 -13.06 -11.68 -2.31
CA LEU A 160 -12.51 -12.37 -3.47
C LEU A 160 -10.99 -12.24 -3.51
N LEU A 161 -10.33 -13.36 -3.77
CA LEU A 161 -8.90 -13.42 -4.06
C LEU A 161 -8.73 -13.73 -5.56
N PHE A 162 -7.98 -12.88 -6.22
CA PHE A 162 -7.53 -13.09 -7.60
C PHE A 162 -6.09 -13.61 -7.55
N TYR A 163 -5.84 -14.69 -8.27
CA TYR A 163 -4.51 -15.25 -8.48
C TYR A 163 -4.36 -15.66 -9.94
N GLY A 164 -3.68 -14.86 -10.72
CA GLY A 164 -3.64 -15.01 -12.17
C GLY A 164 -5.08 -14.97 -12.74
N ASN A 165 -5.48 -16.04 -13.44
CA ASN A 165 -6.81 -16.17 -14.02
C ASN A 165 -7.86 -16.81 -13.08
N VAL A 166 -7.48 -17.14 -11.86
CA VAL A 166 -8.34 -17.79 -10.89
C VAL A 166 -8.94 -16.75 -9.95
N ILE A 167 -10.25 -16.81 -9.74
CA ILE A 167 -10.98 -15.95 -8.81
C ILE A 167 -11.65 -16.85 -7.77
N ILE A 168 -11.26 -16.70 -6.52
CA ILE A 168 -11.68 -17.55 -5.42
C ILE A 168 -12.38 -16.72 -4.36
N PRO A 169 -13.65 -17.03 -4.00
CA PRO A 169 -14.23 -16.46 -2.79
C PRO A 169 -13.51 -17.03 -1.56
N PHE A 170 -13.28 -16.19 -0.55
CA PHE A 170 -12.60 -16.60 0.67
C PHE A 170 -13.32 -16.09 1.91
N VAL A 171 -13.08 -16.78 3.02
CA VAL A 171 -13.44 -16.38 4.38
C VAL A 171 -12.20 -16.52 5.24
N ASP A 172 -11.68 -15.39 5.71
CA ASP A 172 -10.50 -15.31 6.57
C ASP A 172 -10.78 -14.32 7.71
N ARG A 173 -11.45 -14.83 8.75
CA ARG A 173 -11.81 -14.04 9.93
C ARG A 173 -10.68 -14.07 10.93
N PHE A 174 -10.12 -12.89 11.20
CA PHE A 174 -9.05 -12.76 12.19
C PHE A 174 -9.58 -13.13 13.58
N PRO A 175 -8.89 -14.01 14.35
CA PRO A 175 -9.33 -14.41 15.69
C PRO A 175 -9.32 -13.22 16.65
N LYS A 176 -10.51 -12.91 17.23
CA LYS A 176 -10.67 -11.75 18.13
C LYS A 176 -10.14 -11.97 19.55
N ASP A 177 -9.86 -13.20 19.92
CA ASP A 177 -9.29 -13.61 21.21
C ASP A 177 -7.76 -13.42 21.28
N LEU A 178 -7.14 -13.13 20.16
CA LEU A 178 -5.69 -12.89 20.13
C LEU A 178 -5.34 -11.47 20.60
N LYS A 179 -4.30 -11.36 21.44
CA LYS A 179 -3.73 -10.07 21.86
C LYS A 179 -3.38 -9.15 20.68
N LEU A 180 -2.97 -9.73 19.55
CA LEU A 180 -2.70 -8.97 18.34
C LEU A 180 -3.94 -8.25 17.82
N TYR A 181 -5.13 -8.86 17.94
CA TYR A 181 -6.38 -8.21 17.56
C TYR A 181 -6.63 -6.93 18.37
N SER A 182 -6.42 -6.97 19.69
CA SER A 182 -6.61 -5.78 20.54
C SER A 182 -5.67 -4.60 20.18
N TYR A 183 -4.51 -4.88 19.61
CA TYR A 183 -3.59 -3.85 19.11
C TYR A 183 -3.98 -3.30 17.74
N MET A 184 -4.71 -4.09 16.94
CA MET A 184 -5.02 -3.75 15.55
C MET A 184 -6.41 -3.16 15.38
N THR A 185 -7.35 -3.44 16.32
CA THR A 185 -8.72 -2.93 16.21
C THR A 185 -8.76 -1.42 16.33
N THR A 186 -9.56 -0.78 15.46
CA THR A 186 -9.85 0.66 15.51
C THR A 186 -11.26 0.94 16.01
N LYS A 187 -12.00 -0.10 16.41
CA LYS A 187 -13.36 0.03 16.92
C LYS A 187 -13.33 0.52 18.36
N PRO A 188 -13.91 1.69 18.68
CA PRO A 188 -13.85 2.25 20.03
C PRO A 188 -14.36 1.33 21.13
N GLU A 189 -15.37 0.50 20.82
CA GLU A 189 -15.97 -0.47 21.72
C GLU A 189 -15.08 -1.69 22.01
N GLU A 190 -14.10 -1.96 21.16
CA GLU A 190 -13.17 -3.09 21.28
C GLU A 190 -11.80 -2.67 21.82
N ILE A 191 -11.52 -1.35 21.87
CA ILE A 191 -10.28 -0.84 22.44
C ILE A 191 -10.38 -0.99 23.95
N GLN A 192 -9.68 -1.98 24.51
CA GLN A 192 -9.53 -2.08 25.96
C GLN A 192 -8.78 -0.81 26.43
N LYS A 193 -9.42 -0.07 27.34
CA LYS A 193 -8.69 0.94 28.12
C LYS A 193 -7.72 0.15 28.99
N ASP A 194 -6.43 0.23 28.70
CA ASP A 194 -5.40 -0.22 29.62
C ASP A 194 -5.60 0.58 30.91
N GLU A 195 -6.14 -0.05 31.95
CA GLU A 195 -6.14 0.46 33.32
C GLU A 195 -4.76 0.20 33.96
#